data_5c38c3b0c58d6219377cd574b0c452a2
#
_entry.id   5c38c3b0c58d6219377cd574b0c452a2
#
_cell.length_a   1.000
_cell.length_b   1.000
_cell.length_c   1.000
_cell.angle_alpha   90.00
_cell.angle_beta   90.00
_cell.angle_gamma   90.00
#
_symmetry.space_group_name_H-M   'P 1'
#
loop_
_entity.id
_entity.type
_entity.pdbx_description
1 polymer ?
#
loop_
_entity_poly.entity_id
_entity_poly.type
_entity_poly.pdbx_seq_one_letter_code
_entity_poly.pdbx_strand_id
1 'polypeptide(L)'
;MDLPVLQDLDALSDLVGDRDDLYVRWSRGPAVDASGTSVDELTGIPLPGLSASALGVEPWWGDRDRRTWVARRIYDYEHLRERRRGRIRPWVLQGRTCARGPDNEPLVVDVVPVAWLSESLVAEARRIVEDLNSEWGPLDRPAS
;
A
#
# COMPACT_ATOMS: atom_id res chain seq x y z
N MET A 1 20.03 1.66 -7.51
CA MET A 1 19.49 2.95 -7.03
C MET A 1 19.00 2.77 -5.61
N ASP A 2 19.54 3.54 -4.70
CA ASP A 2 19.16 3.47 -3.31
C ASP A 2 17.95 4.38 -3.07
N LEU A 3 16.85 3.80 -2.66
CA LEU A 3 15.66 4.56 -2.32
C LEU A 3 15.76 5.10 -0.90
N PRO A 4 15.20 6.29 -0.64
CA PRO A 4 15.08 6.75 0.73
C PRO A 4 14.19 5.83 1.55
N VAL A 5 14.37 5.88 2.87
CA VAL A 5 13.53 5.12 3.80
C VAL A 5 12.75 6.12 4.63
N LEU A 6 11.42 6.04 4.58
CA LEU A 6 10.56 6.84 5.42
C LEU A 6 10.47 6.21 6.81
N GLN A 7 10.75 7.00 7.85
CA GLN A 7 10.92 6.50 9.21
C GLN A 7 9.68 6.67 10.08
N ASP A 8 8.78 7.57 9.69
CA ASP A 8 7.57 7.81 10.48
C ASP A 8 6.37 8.08 9.58
N LEU A 9 5.21 7.90 10.17
CA LEU A 9 3.95 7.98 9.45
C LEU A 9 3.61 9.40 9.02
N ASP A 10 4.05 10.40 9.77
CA ASP A 10 3.83 11.81 9.40
C ASP A 10 4.55 12.14 8.10
N ALA A 11 5.78 11.67 7.93
CA ALA A 11 6.53 11.88 6.69
C ALA A 11 5.80 11.25 5.50
N LEU A 12 5.26 10.05 5.67
CA LEU A 12 4.50 9.41 4.61
C LEU A 12 3.19 10.14 4.32
N SER A 13 2.46 10.56 5.36
CA SER A 13 1.22 11.31 5.19
C SER A 13 1.45 12.62 4.46
N ASP A 14 2.53 13.32 4.77
CA ASP A 14 2.90 14.57 4.09
C ASP A 14 3.23 14.31 2.62
N LEU A 15 3.93 13.22 2.33
CA LEU A 15 4.26 12.85 0.96
C LEU A 15 2.99 12.56 0.15
N VAL A 16 2.05 11.83 0.74
CA VAL A 16 0.79 11.50 0.08
C VAL A 16 0.00 12.77 -0.23
N GLY A 17 -0.17 13.67 0.76
CA GLY A 17 -0.89 14.92 0.56
C GLY A 17 -2.19 14.72 -0.20
N ASP A 18 -2.39 15.50 -1.24
CA ASP A 18 -3.57 15.41 -2.12
C ASP A 18 -3.31 14.55 -3.37
N ARG A 19 -2.20 13.83 -3.39
CA ARG A 19 -1.83 13.02 -4.56
C ARG A 19 -2.69 11.77 -4.64
N ASP A 20 -2.99 11.36 -5.86
CA ASP A 20 -3.74 10.13 -6.15
C ASP A 20 -2.93 9.12 -6.96
N ASP A 21 -1.63 9.35 -7.10
CA ASP A 21 -0.74 8.53 -7.90
C ASP A 21 0.28 7.72 -7.07
N LEU A 22 0.10 7.67 -5.76
CA LEU A 22 0.96 6.92 -4.86
C LEU A 22 0.28 5.67 -4.35
N TYR A 23 1.05 4.59 -4.28
CA TYR A 23 0.57 3.27 -3.86
C TYR A 23 1.58 2.66 -2.90
N VAL A 24 1.11 1.75 -2.06
CA VAL A 24 1.98 0.90 -1.23
C VAL A 24 1.89 -0.54 -1.72
N ARG A 25 3.03 -1.20 -1.76
CA ARG A 25 3.12 -2.61 -2.12
C ARG A 25 4.02 -3.34 -1.13
N TRP A 26 3.60 -4.52 -0.73
CA TRP A 26 4.40 -5.43 0.08
C TRP A 26 4.99 -6.49 -0.85
N SER A 27 6.30 -6.44 -1.05
CA SER A 27 6.99 -7.38 -1.93
C SER A 27 8.47 -7.45 -1.59
N ARG A 28 9.22 -8.20 -2.38
CA ARG A 28 10.68 -8.27 -2.23
C ARG A 28 11.38 -6.98 -2.66
N GLY A 29 10.66 -6.07 -3.28
CA GLY A 29 11.15 -4.75 -3.59
C GLY A 29 11.07 -4.38 -5.06
N PRO A 30 11.34 -3.09 -5.35
CA PRO A 30 11.21 -2.60 -6.72
C PRO A 30 12.14 -3.27 -7.73
N ALA A 31 13.35 -3.67 -7.30
CA ALA A 31 14.28 -4.33 -8.22
C ALA A 31 13.74 -5.68 -8.70
N VAL A 32 13.06 -6.42 -7.83
CA VAL A 32 12.46 -7.70 -8.19
C VAL A 32 11.21 -7.47 -9.04
N ASP A 33 10.37 -6.50 -8.66
CA ASP A 33 9.11 -6.24 -9.33
C ASP A 33 9.29 -5.55 -10.70
N ALA A 34 10.42 -4.89 -10.93
CA ALA A 34 10.70 -4.19 -12.18
C ALA A 34 10.74 -5.13 -13.39
N SER A 35 10.98 -6.43 -13.18
CA SER A 35 11.10 -7.40 -14.27
C SER A 35 9.78 -8.05 -14.66
N GLY A 36 8.65 -7.68 -14.02
CA GLY A 36 7.40 -8.35 -14.31
C GLY A 36 6.17 -7.63 -13.77
N THR A 37 5.08 -8.37 -13.75
CA THR A 37 3.81 -7.93 -13.21
C THR A 37 3.35 -8.91 -12.14
N SER A 38 2.28 -8.56 -11.42
CA SER A 38 1.65 -9.50 -10.50
C SER A 38 1.02 -10.65 -11.29
N VAL A 39 0.80 -11.76 -10.60
CA VAL A 39 0.26 -12.98 -11.19
C VAL A 39 -1.00 -13.37 -10.43
N ASP A 40 -2.02 -13.80 -11.15
CA ASP A 40 -3.22 -14.38 -10.53
C ASP A 40 -2.83 -15.70 -9.86
N GLU A 41 -2.97 -15.79 -8.53
CA GLU A 41 -2.54 -16.95 -7.76
C GLU A 41 -3.32 -18.23 -8.11
N LEU A 42 -4.56 -18.10 -8.59
CA LEU A 42 -5.38 -19.24 -8.95
C LEU A 42 -5.06 -19.82 -10.32
N THR A 43 -4.74 -18.97 -11.28
CA THR A 43 -4.54 -19.38 -12.67
C THR A 43 -3.09 -19.34 -13.12
N GLY A 44 -2.21 -18.65 -12.41
CA GLY A 44 -0.83 -18.42 -12.82
C GLY A 44 -0.66 -17.45 -13.98
N ILE A 45 -1.74 -16.78 -14.41
CA ILE A 45 -1.71 -15.86 -15.53
C ILE A 45 -1.17 -14.50 -15.08
N PRO A 46 -0.17 -13.92 -15.79
CA PRO A 46 0.31 -12.58 -15.46
C PRO A 46 -0.80 -11.53 -15.58
N LEU A 47 -0.87 -10.62 -14.60
CA LEU A 47 -1.80 -9.52 -14.61
C LEU A 47 -1.20 -8.33 -15.38
N PRO A 48 -2.02 -7.37 -15.82
CA PRO A 48 -1.52 -6.25 -16.63
C PRO A 48 -0.72 -5.21 -15.87
N GLY A 49 -0.54 -5.34 -14.56
CA GLY A 49 0.23 -4.41 -13.74
C GLY A 49 0.59 -5.00 -12.40
N LEU A 50 1.24 -4.19 -11.56
CA LEU A 50 1.58 -4.59 -10.20
C LEU A 50 0.41 -4.36 -9.26
N SER A 51 0.07 -5.38 -8.48
CA SER A 51 -0.94 -5.31 -7.44
C SER A 51 -0.44 -4.42 -6.30
N ALA A 52 -1.18 -3.37 -5.97
CA ALA A 52 -0.80 -2.41 -4.93
C ALA A 52 -2.04 -1.76 -4.33
N SER A 53 -1.86 -1.07 -3.19
CA SER A 53 -2.95 -0.34 -2.53
C SER A 53 -2.77 1.15 -2.68
N ALA A 54 -3.81 1.85 -3.11
CA ALA A 54 -3.76 3.29 -3.27
C ALA A 54 -3.62 3.98 -1.91
N LEU A 55 -2.68 4.92 -1.81
CA LEU A 55 -2.47 5.71 -0.60
C LEU A 55 -3.29 6.99 -0.57
N GLY A 56 -3.73 7.48 -1.73
CA GLY A 56 -4.54 8.69 -1.82
C GLY A 56 -5.88 8.53 -1.11
N VAL A 57 -6.25 9.54 -0.32
CA VAL A 57 -7.48 9.52 0.46
C VAL A 57 -8.68 9.68 -0.47
N GLU A 58 -9.65 8.79 -0.35
CA GLU A 58 -10.86 8.87 -1.16
C GLU A 58 -11.86 9.85 -0.56
N PRO A 59 -12.74 10.47 -1.39
CA PRO A 59 -13.68 11.49 -0.93
C PRO A 59 -14.59 11.08 0.22
N TRP A 60 -14.99 9.79 0.27
CA TRP A 60 -15.88 9.32 1.34
C TRP A 60 -15.22 9.33 2.73
N TRP A 61 -13.89 9.40 2.78
CA TRP A 61 -13.18 9.51 4.06
C TRP A 61 -13.47 10.84 4.75
N GLY A 62 -13.70 11.92 3.98
CA GLY A 62 -14.07 13.23 4.50
C GLY A 62 -12.93 13.91 5.25
N ASP A 63 -13.26 14.55 6.36
CA ASP A 63 -12.30 15.32 7.17
C ASP A 63 -11.53 14.47 8.17
N ARG A 64 -11.69 13.16 8.13
CA ARG A 64 -10.97 12.27 9.04
C ARG A 64 -9.47 12.35 8.78
N ASP A 65 -8.70 11.96 9.78
CA ASP A 65 -7.26 12.05 9.75
C ASP A 65 -6.65 11.23 8.60
N ARG A 66 -5.89 11.91 7.73
CA ARG A 66 -5.17 11.26 6.62
C ARG A 66 -4.20 10.21 7.14
N ARG A 67 -3.52 10.49 8.25
CA ARG A 67 -2.57 9.57 8.87
C ARG A 67 -3.21 8.22 9.18
N THR A 68 -4.45 8.23 9.65
CA THR A 68 -5.20 7.01 9.92
C THR A 68 -5.51 6.25 8.63
N TRP A 69 -5.88 6.94 7.57
CA TRP A 69 -6.10 6.32 6.27
C TRP A 69 -4.86 5.59 5.79
N VAL A 70 -3.72 6.28 5.81
CA VAL A 70 -2.44 5.73 5.36
C VAL A 70 -2.05 4.53 6.23
N ALA A 71 -2.23 4.62 7.55
CA ALA A 71 -1.96 3.52 8.46
C ALA A 71 -2.77 2.27 8.12
N ARG A 72 -4.05 2.46 7.81
CA ARG A 72 -4.93 1.34 7.43
C ARG A 72 -4.46 0.68 6.13
N ARG A 73 -4.07 1.49 5.15
CA ARG A 73 -3.59 0.94 3.87
C ARG A 73 -2.35 0.08 4.05
N ILE A 74 -1.44 0.49 4.92
CA ILE A 74 -0.24 -0.31 5.21
C ILE A 74 -0.62 -1.59 5.95
N TYR A 75 -1.43 -1.47 7.00
CA TYR A 75 -1.79 -2.57 7.88
C TYR A 75 -2.61 -3.65 7.15
N ASP A 76 -3.52 -3.25 6.25
CA ASP A 76 -4.41 -4.19 5.56
C ASP A 76 -3.65 -5.31 4.84
N TYR A 77 -2.41 -5.05 4.44
CA TYR A 77 -1.59 -6.04 3.72
C TYR A 77 -0.39 -6.55 4.51
N GLU A 78 -0.24 -6.14 5.77
CA GLU A 78 0.87 -6.61 6.60
C GLU A 78 0.85 -8.14 6.78
N HIS A 79 -0.33 -8.75 6.77
CA HIS A 79 -0.46 -10.20 6.89
C HIS A 79 0.29 -10.96 5.80
N LEU A 80 0.56 -10.33 4.66
CA LEU A 80 1.33 -10.94 3.58
C LEU A 80 2.76 -11.25 4.02
N ARG A 81 3.32 -10.46 4.95
CA ARG A 81 4.66 -10.71 5.48
C ARG A 81 4.72 -12.07 6.16
N GLU A 82 3.74 -12.42 6.96
CA GLU A 82 3.70 -13.71 7.64
C GLU A 82 3.61 -14.86 6.64
N ARG A 83 2.75 -14.72 5.64
CA ARG A 83 2.59 -15.72 4.60
C ARG A 83 3.86 -15.94 3.78
N ARG A 84 4.68 -14.90 3.65
CA ARG A 84 5.94 -14.93 2.90
C ARG A 84 7.16 -15.07 3.80
N ARG A 85 6.96 -15.42 5.09
CA ARG A 85 8.01 -15.65 6.09
C ARG A 85 8.95 -14.45 6.25
N GLY A 86 8.40 -13.24 6.25
CA GLY A 86 9.18 -12.02 6.46
C GLY A 86 10.05 -11.59 5.30
N ARG A 87 9.95 -12.23 4.14
CA ARG A 87 10.79 -11.89 2.97
C ARG A 87 10.32 -10.68 2.21
N ILE A 88 9.19 -10.11 2.58
CA ILE A 88 8.65 -8.94 1.90
C ILE A 88 8.68 -7.73 2.81
N ARG A 89 8.78 -6.57 2.19
CA ARG A 89 8.83 -5.28 2.87
C ARG A 89 7.86 -4.31 2.17
N PRO A 90 7.30 -3.34 2.89
CA PRO A 90 6.45 -2.35 2.24
C PRO A 90 7.30 -1.26 1.59
N TRP A 91 6.88 -0.81 0.44
CA TRP A 91 7.51 0.30 -0.27
C TRP A 91 6.46 1.09 -1.03
N VAL A 92 6.79 2.35 -1.30
CA VAL A 92 5.89 3.29 -1.97
C VAL A 92 6.32 3.42 -3.42
N LEU A 93 5.34 3.39 -4.32
CA LEU A 93 5.55 3.60 -5.75
C LEU A 93 4.60 4.66 -6.27
N GLN A 94 5.04 5.31 -7.33
CA GLN A 94 4.21 6.19 -8.13
C GLN A 94 3.79 5.44 -9.38
N GLY A 95 2.57 5.64 -9.83
CA GLY A 95 2.12 4.98 -11.04
C GLY A 95 0.68 5.34 -11.39
N ARG A 96 0.10 4.50 -12.24
CA ARG A 96 -1.25 4.70 -12.76
C ARG A 96 -2.00 3.37 -12.70
N THR A 97 -3.22 3.41 -12.18
CA THR A 97 -4.09 2.23 -12.20
C THR A 97 -4.60 1.99 -13.61
N CYS A 98 -4.31 0.83 -14.17
CA CYS A 98 -4.81 0.47 -15.51
C CYS A 98 -5.97 -0.52 -15.48
N ALA A 99 -6.13 -1.24 -14.36
CA ALA A 99 -7.17 -2.28 -14.22
C ALA A 99 -7.33 -2.63 -12.76
N ARG A 100 -8.23 -3.56 -12.45
CA ARG A 100 -8.41 -4.12 -11.12
C ARG A 100 -8.07 -5.60 -11.14
N GLY A 101 -7.44 -6.06 -10.07
CA GLY A 101 -7.11 -7.47 -9.90
C GLY A 101 -8.27 -8.29 -9.31
N PRO A 102 -8.02 -9.59 -9.05
CA PRO A 102 -9.06 -10.50 -8.54
C PRO A 102 -9.71 -10.06 -7.24
N ASP A 103 -8.97 -9.37 -6.38
CA ASP A 103 -9.48 -8.86 -5.09
C ASP A 103 -9.89 -7.39 -5.19
N ASN A 104 -10.15 -6.91 -6.40
CA ASN A 104 -10.49 -5.52 -6.68
C ASN A 104 -9.38 -4.52 -6.33
N GLU A 105 -8.16 -4.99 -6.14
CA GLU A 105 -7.00 -4.14 -5.89
C GLU A 105 -6.55 -3.43 -7.18
N PRO A 106 -6.00 -2.21 -7.07
CA PRO A 106 -5.43 -1.54 -8.24
C PRO A 106 -4.27 -2.34 -8.84
N LEU A 107 -4.25 -2.41 -10.17
CA LEU A 107 -3.10 -2.90 -10.92
C LEU A 107 -2.40 -1.70 -11.52
N VAL A 108 -1.14 -1.50 -11.16
CA VAL A 108 -0.41 -0.27 -11.42
C VAL A 108 0.61 -0.47 -12.53
N VAL A 109 0.63 0.47 -13.47
CA VAL A 109 1.62 0.53 -14.57
C VAL A 109 2.39 1.84 -14.48
N ASP A 110 3.43 1.98 -15.30
CA ASP A 110 4.31 3.16 -15.31
C ASP A 110 4.93 3.39 -13.93
N VAL A 111 5.38 2.32 -13.31
CA VAL A 111 5.85 2.32 -11.92
C VAL A 111 7.17 3.04 -11.77
N VAL A 112 7.20 4.00 -10.82
CA VAL A 112 8.42 4.67 -10.39
C VAL A 112 8.57 4.44 -8.88
N PRO A 113 9.62 3.73 -8.43
CA PRO A 113 9.84 3.55 -7.01
C PRO A 113 10.09 4.89 -6.30
N VAL A 114 9.52 5.06 -5.12
CA VAL A 114 9.60 6.32 -4.37
C VAL A 114 10.40 6.15 -3.08
N ALA A 115 10.02 5.18 -2.23
CA ALA A 115 10.66 5.02 -0.93
C ALA A 115 10.35 3.65 -0.33
N TRP A 116 11.25 3.16 0.53
CA TRP A 116 10.97 2.08 1.45
C TRP A 116 10.26 2.62 2.68
N LEU A 117 9.49 1.79 3.36
CA LEU A 117 8.91 2.11 4.66
C LEU A 117 9.65 1.33 5.75
N SER A 118 10.04 2.04 6.82
CA SER A 118 10.81 1.41 7.91
C SER A 118 9.93 0.53 8.80
N GLU A 119 10.57 -0.35 9.55
CA GLU A 119 9.87 -1.16 10.56
C GLU A 119 9.21 -0.29 11.63
N SER A 120 9.82 0.83 12.01
CA SER A 120 9.22 1.74 12.98
C SER A 120 7.94 2.39 12.44
N LEU A 121 7.92 2.74 11.15
CA LEU A 121 6.73 3.27 10.50
C LEU A 121 5.61 2.22 10.48
N VAL A 122 5.94 0.99 10.13
CA VAL A 122 4.96 -0.12 10.10
C VAL A 122 4.40 -0.37 11.51
N ALA A 123 5.25 -0.35 12.53
CA ALA A 123 4.81 -0.52 13.91
C ALA A 123 3.88 0.61 14.37
N GLU A 124 4.17 1.82 13.94
CA GLU A 124 3.31 2.98 14.22
C GLU A 124 1.93 2.82 13.57
N ALA A 125 1.90 2.39 12.30
CA ALA A 125 0.66 2.14 11.59
C ALA A 125 -0.17 1.05 12.28
N ARG A 126 0.47 -0.01 12.72
CA ARG A 126 -0.19 -1.10 13.44
C ARG A 126 -0.83 -0.60 14.73
N ARG A 127 -0.11 0.20 15.52
CA ARG A 127 -0.64 0.75 16.77
C ARG A 127 -1.88 1.62 16.54
N ILE A 128 -1.85 2.45 15.51
CA ILE A 128 -2.99 3.31 15.18
C ILE A 128 -4.22 2.47 14.86
N VAL A 129 -4.06 1.44 14.05
CA VAL A 129 -5.18 0.57 13.63
C VAL A 129 -5.71 -0.23 14.83
N GLU A 130 -4.83 -0.76 15.66
CA GLU A 130 -5.23 -1.52 16.86
C GLU A 130 -5.98 -0.66 17.86
N ASP A 131 -5.56 0.61 18.03
CA ASP A 131 -6.23 1.55 18.93
C ASP A 131 -7.63 1.93 18.44
N LEU A 132 -7.84 1.97 17.14
CA LEU A 132 -9.15 2.26 16.55
C LEU A 132 -10.06 1.05 16.56
N ASN A 133 -9.47 -0.11 16.54
CA ASN A 133 -10.11 -1.40 16.66
C ASN A 133 -11.33 -1.57 15.75
N SER A 134 -12.42 -2.07 16.29
CA SER A 134 -13.58 -2.51 15.51
C SER A 134 -14.52 -1.40 15.04
N GLU A 135 -14.20 -0.15 15.30
CA GLU A 135 -15.09 0.96 14.96
C GLU A 135 -15.23 1.17 13.45
N TRP A 136 -14.21 0.78 12.69
CA TRP A 136 -14.20 1.01 11.25
C TRP A 136 -14.01 -0.30 10.52
N GLY A 137 -14.78 -0.48 9.47
CA GLY A 137 -14.60 -1.59 8.56
C GLY A 137 -13.41 -1.40 7.64
N PRO A 138 -13.21 -2.30 6.67
CA PRO A 138 -12.17 -2.16 5.67
C PRO A 138 -12.29 -0.85 4.89
N LEU A 139 -11.14 -0.25 4.54
CA LEU A 139 -11.11 1.02 3.82
C LEU A 139 -11.74 0.95 2.43
N ASP A 140 -11.85 -0.25 1.87
CA ASP A 140 -12.42 -0.43 0.54
C ASP A 140 -13.95 -0.34 0.53
N ARG A 141 -14.56 -0.16 1.70
CA ARG A 141 -16.00 -0.02 1.83
C ARG A 141 -16.34 1.35 2.41
N PRO A 142 -17.08 2.17 1.67
CA PRO A 142 -17.65 3.37 2.26
C PRO A 142 -18.54 2.98 3.42
N ALA A 143 -18.52 3.78 4.49
CA ALA A 143 -19.44 3.56 5.60
C ALA A 143 -20.86 3.74 5.07
N SER A 144 -21.62 2.70 5.12
CA SER A 144 -23.03 2.75 4.69
C SER A 144 -23.93 3.10 5.86
#